data_0ab85b6124bd0b3390be1324bc958f80
#
_entry.id   0ab85b6124bd0b3390be1324bc958f80
#
_cell.length_a   1.000
_cell.length_b   1.000
_cell.length_c   1.000
_cell.angle_alpha   90.00
_cell.angle_beta   90.00
_cell.angle_gamma   90.00
#
_symmetry.space_group_name_H-M   'P 1'
#
loop_
_entity.id
_entity.type
_entity.pdbx_description
1 polymer ?
#
loop_
_entity_poly.entity_id
_entity_poly.type
_entity_poly.pdbx_seq_one_letter_code
_entity_poly.pdbx_strand_id
1 'polypeptide(L)'
;LLLYLGTGLLKEWVVDAFFKLSKMDYCLVVAILVVIATAGFLEGVSFGVLISVVLFVVNYSRIDIVQHELSGANHRSTFVRSMPEQTILNKEGAAMYILNLQGYLFFGTANNLLERVKQKIKHKSNQIKYVILDFRLVTGLDSSVTLSFTKIHQVTSEAGIKIFLTHLDESISHHFKDAKLVNDKDFRLFP
;
A
#
# COMPACT_ATOMS: atom_id res chain seq x y z
N LEU A 1 12.04 49.64 4.23
CA LEU A 1 11.12 48.71 4.90
C LEU A 1 10.93 47.39 4.12
N LEU A 2 10.62 47.46 2.82
CA LEU A 2 10.44 46.25 1.96
C LEU A 2 11.70 45.40 1.86
N LEU A 3 12.88 46.00 1.70
CA LEU A 3 14.15 45.27 1.68
C LEU A 3 14.44 44.55 3.01
N TYR A 4 14.15 45.17 4.14
CA TYR A 4 14.32 44.57 5.45
C TYR A 4 13.40 43.37 5.65
N LEU A 5 12.11 43.49 5.27
CA LEU A 5 11.17 42.37 5.30
C LEU A 5 11.58 41.27 4.34
N GLY A 6 12.01 41.59 3.13
CA GLY A 6 12.45 40.62 2.14
C GLY A 6 13.68 39.81 2.59
N THR A 7 14.69 40.48 3.18
CA THR A 7 15.88 39.81 3.71
C THR A 7 15.55 38.95 4.93
N GLY A 8 14.60 39.35 5.77
CA GLY A 8 14.13 38.57 6.90
C GLY A 8 13.48 37.25 6.45
N LEU A 9 12.55 37.33 5.48
CA LEU A 9 11.89 36.17 4.90
C LEU A 9 12.89 35.23 4.19
N LEU A 10 13.83 35.77 3.41
CA LEU A 10 14.86 34.97 2.77
C LEU A 10 15.74 34.23 3.79
N LYS A 11 16.11 34.87 4.89
CA LYS A 11 16.88 34.22 5.96
C LYS A 11 16.09 33.06 6.56
N GLU A 12 14.83 33.27 6.88
CA GLU A 12 13.97 32.27 7.49
C GLU A 12 13.78 31.05 6.57
N TRP A 13 13.47 31.28 5.30
CA TRP A 13 13.17 30.21 4.34
C TRP A 13 14.40 29.54 3.73
N VAL A 14 15.56 30.20 3.69
CA VAL A 14 16.79 29.61 3.14
C VAL A 14 17.71 29.11 4.24
N VAL A 15 17.92 29.89 5.30
CA VAL A 15 18.90 29.53 6.33
C VAL A 15 18.27 28.69 7.44
N ASP A 16 17.16 29.17 8.03
CA ASP A 16 16.54 28.47 9.16
C ASP A 16 15.82 27.19 8.71
N ALA A 17 15.27 27.17 7.51
CA ALA A 17 14.65 26.01 6.91
C ALA A 17 15.65 24.86 6.66
N PHE A 18 16.92 25.17 6.36
CA PHE A 18 17.95 24.15 6.17
C PHE A 18 18.14 23.24 7.39
N PHE A 19 17.99 23.79 8.60
CA PHE A 19 18.16 23.03 9.84
C PHE A 19 16.85 22.34 10.31
N LYS A 20 15.70 22.72 9.76
CA LYS A 20 14.39 22.24 10.20
C LYS A 20 13.75 21.23 9.24
N LEU A 21 14.05 21.31 7.95
CA LEU A 21 13.43 20.51 6.90
C LEU A 21 14.25 19.27 6.56
N SER A 22 13.59 18.27 5.98
CA SER A 22 14.30 17.17 5.35
C SER A 22 15.11 17.69 4.15
N LYS A 23 16.19 16.97 3.77
CA LYS A 23 17.01 17.36 2.63
C LYS A 23 16.23 17.49 1.33
N MET A 24 15.20 16.63 1.14
CA MET A 24 14.33 16.67 -0.04
C MET A 24 13.42 17.90 -0.03
N ASP A 25 12.81 18.20 1.12
CA ASP A 25 11.92 19.35 1.25
C ASP A 25 12.70 20.67 1.11
N TYR A 26 13.90 20.73 1.67
CA TYR A 26 14.77 21.88 1.49
C TYR A 26 15.18 22.11 0.03
N CYS A 27 15.55 21.04 -0.69
CA CYS A 27 15.84 21.11 -2.11
C CYS A 27 14.65 21.63 -2.92
N LEU A 28 13.43 21.21 -2.56
CA LEU A 28 12.20 21.71 -3.17
C LEU A 28 12.02 23.22 -2.93
N VAL A 29 12.20 23.68 -1.70
CA VAL A 29 12.10 25.13 -1.38
C VAL A 29 13.08 25.94 -2.22
N VAL A 30 14.34 25.51 -2.29
CA VAL A 30 15.36 26.19 -3.10
C VAL A 30 15.00 26.19 -4.59
N ALA A 31 14.51 25.03 -5.11
CA ALA A 31 14.08 24.93 -6.51
C ALA A 31 12.93 25.90 -6.84
N ILE A 32 11.92 25.99 -5.95
CA ILE A 32 10.82 26.95 -6.11
C ILE A 32 11.32 28.40 -6.13
N LEU A 33 12.24 28.76 -5.21
CA LEU A 33 12.81 30.10 -5.17
C LEU A 33 13.58 30.44 -6.46
N VAL A 34 14.33 29.49 -7.02
CA VAL A 34 15.02 29.65 -8.29
C VAL A 34 14.04 29.87 -9.44
N VAL A 35 12.95 29.09 -9.51
CA VAL A 35 11.93 29.25 -10.54
C VAL A 35 11.23 30.62 -10.39
N ILE A 36 10.91 31.04 -9.17
CA ILE A 36 10.33 32.38 -8.93
C ILE A 36 11.27 33.48 -9.43
N ALA A 37 12.58 33.36 -9.17
CA ALA A 37 13.55 34.39 -9.54
C ALA A 37 13.79 34.44 -11.06
N THR A 38 13.66 33.34 -11.78
CA THR A 38 13.98 33.27 -13.23
C THR A 38 12.78 33.32 -14.13
N ALA A 39 11.68 32.68 -13.78
CA ALA A 39 10.47 32.55 -14.59
C ALA A 39 9.33 33.46 -14.13
N GLY A 40 9.27 33.76 -12.83
CA GLY A 40 8.23 34.58 -12.24
C GLY A 40 7.51 33.89 -11.07
N PHE A 41 6.74 34.73 -10.33
CA PHE A 41 6.06 34.25 -9.11
C PHE A 41 5.01 33.18 -9.41
N LEU A 42 4.18 33.37 -10.43
CA LEU A 42 3.09 32.45 -10.77
C LEU A 42 3.62 31.09 -11.21
N GLU A 43 4.66 31.08 -12.03
CA GLU A 43 5.34 29.90 -12.52
C GLU A 43 5.98 29.13 -11.37
N GLY A 44 6.63 29.82 -10.45
CA GLY A 44 7.24 29.20 -9.27
C GLY A 44 6.23 28.56 -8.34
N VAL A 45 5.10 29.22 -8.08
CA VAL A 45 4.02 28.66 -7.26
C VAL A 45 3.40 27.44 -7.95
N SER A 46 3.12 27.54 -9.25
CA SER A 46 2.56 26.41 -10.02
C SER A 46 3.49 25.21 -10.03
N PHE A 47 4.78 25.42 -10.23
CA PHE A 47 5.82 24.39 -10.14
C PHE A 47 5.84 23.76 -8.75
N GLY A 48 5.83 24.57 -7.68
CA GLY A 48 5.85 24.10 -6.30
C GLY A 48 4.66 23.21 -5.96
N VAL A 49 3.46 23.62 -6.37
CA VAL A 49 2.23 22.84 -6.16
C VAL A 49 2.31 21.50 -6.89
N LEU A 50 2.70 21.50 -8.17
CA LEU A 50 2.83 20.27 -8.96
C LEU A 50 3.81 19.29 -8.32
N ILE A 51 5.01 19.74 -7.99
CA ILE A 51 6.02 18.85 -7.38
C ILE A 51 5.59 18.37 -6.00
N SER A 52 4.96 19.24 -5.18
CA SER A 52 4.45 18.85 -3.86
C SER A 52 3.38 17.76 -3.96
N VAL A 53 2.48 17.84 -4.94
CA VAL A 53 1.47 16.79 -5.20
C VAL A 53 2.14 15.47 -5.60
N VAL A 54 3.12 15.52 -6.51
CA VAL A 54 3.86 14.33 -6.93
C VAL A 54 4.59 13.69 -5.74
N LEU A 55 5.31 14.49 -4.95
CA LEU A 55 6.02 14.00 -3.76
C LEU A 55 5.06 13.42 -2.72
N PHE A 56 3.91 14.07 -2.51
CA PHE A 56 2.87 13.54 -1.63
C PHE A 56 2.41 12.16 -2.09
N VAL A 57 2.06 11.99 -3.37
CA VAL A 57 1.62 10.69 -3.92
C VAL A 57 2.71 9.63 -3.77
N VAL A 58 3.96 9.96 -4.09
CA VAL A 58 5.10 9.03 -3.95
C VAL A 58 5.30 8.63 -2.48
N ASN A 59 5.29 9.57 -1.55
CA ASN A 59 5.47 9.30 -0.12
C ASN A 59 4.28 8.50 0.44
N TYR A 60 3.07 8.85 0.05
CA TYR A 60 1.87 8.13 0.47
C TYR A 60 1.82 6.70 -0.07
N SER A 61 2.34 6.47 -1.29
CA SER A 61 2.47 5.13 -1.88
C SER A 61 3.43 4.21 -1.10
N ARG A 62 4.31 4.77 -0.29
CA ARG A 62 5.28 4.00 0.52
C ARG A 62 4.73 3.56 1.87
N ILE A 63 3.53 4.03 2.26
CA ILE A 63 2.90 3.60 3.50
C ILE A 63 2.62 2.10 3.40
N ASP A 64 3.08 1.36 4.39
CA ASP A 64 2.85 -0.08 4.44
C ASP A 64 1.40 -0.37 4.84
N ILE A 65 0.67 -0.95 3.90
CA ILE A 65 -0.72 -1.38 4.12
C ILE A 65 -0.79 -2.76 4.79
N VAL A 66 0.34 -3.44 4.94
CA VAL A 66 0.40 -4.73 5.63
C VAL A 66 0.79 -4.47 7.08
N GLN A 67 -0.19 -4.55 7.98
CA GLN A 67 0.03 -4.38 9.41
C GLN A 67 0.80 -5.56 9.99
N HIS A 68 0.39 -6.78 9.64
CA HIS A 68 1.01 -8.02 10.12
C HIS A 68 1.11 -9.04 9.01
N GLU A 69 2.27 -9.72 8.97
CA GLU A 69 2.47 -10.94 8.20
C GLU A 69 2.44 -12.13 9.14
N LEU A 70 1.49 -13.02 8.95
CA LEU A 70 1.24 -14.13 9.82
C LEU A 70 1.30 -15.45 9.04
N SER A 71 1.56 -16.52 9.75
CA SER A 71 1.42 -17.89 9.25
C SER A 71 0.35 -18.58 10.07
N GLY A 72 -0.45 -19.43 9.45
CA GLY A 72 -1.42 -20.25 10.17
C GLY A 72 -0.80 -21.23 11.20
N ALA A 73 0.52 -21.41 11.17
CA ALA A 73 1.24 -22.13 12.21
C ALA A 73 1.41 -21.31 13.49
N ASN A 74 1.66 -19.99 13.36
CA ASN A 74 1.98 -19.10 14.49
C ASN A 74 0.78 -18.31 14.97
N HIS A 75 -0.19 -18.07 14.09
CA HIS A 75 -1.39 -17.32 14.42
C HIS A 75 -2.60 -18.24 14.42
N ARG A 76 -3.20 -18.40 15.59
CA ARG A 76 -4.40 -19.23 15.77
C ARG A 76 -5.52 -18.37 16.31
N SER A 77 -6.69 -18.51 15.72
CA SER A 77 -7.93 -17.95 16.27
C SER A 77 -8.23 -18.61 17.62
N THR A 78 -8.79 -17.83 18.54
CA THR A 78 -9.28 -18.30 19.85
C THR A 78 -10.52 -19.20 19.76
N PHE A 79 -11.05 -19.39 18.56
CA PHE A 79 -12.22 -20.26 18.35
C PHE A 79 -11.89 -21.72 18.64
N VAL A 80 -12.75 -22.36 19.46
CA VAL A 80 -12.60 -23.79 19.80
C VAL A 80 -12.97 -24.63 18.58
N ARG A 81 -12.02 -25.40 18.08
CA ARG A 81 -12.18 -26.27 16.91
C ARG A 81 -12.24 -27.73 17.33
N SER A 82 -12.89 -28.54 16.51
CA SER A 82 -12.88 -30.00 16.67
C SER A 82 -11.47 -30.57 16.48
N MET A 83 -11.21 -31.73 17.05
CA MET A 83 -9.89 -32.41 16.93
C MET A 83 -9.44 -32.64 15.47
N PRO A 84 -10.33 -33.06 14.53
CA PRO A 84 -9.94 -33.19 13.12
C PRO A 84 -9.51 -31.88 12.48
N GLU A 85 -10.23 -30.77 12.77
CA GLU A 85 -9.89 -29.44 12.25
C GLU A 85 -8.55 -28.93 12.79
N GLN A 86 -8.27 -29.19 14.08
CA GLN A 86 -6.98 -28.85 14.68
C GLN A 86 -5.84 -29.63 14.02
N THR A 87 -6.05 -30.89 13.70
CA THR A 87 -5.05 -31.73 13.03
C THR A 87 -4.73 -31.20 11.64
N ILE A 88 -5.75 -30.82 10.86
CA ILE A 88 -5.57 -30.21 9.53
C ILE A 88 -4.82 -28.89 9.65
N LEU A 89 -5.20 -28.01 10.60
CA LEU A 89 -4.55 -26.74 10.80
C LEU A 89 -3.08 -26.88 11.25
N ASN A 90 -2.78 -27.88 12.07
CA ASN A 90 -1.40 -28.19 12.46
C ASN A 90 -0.55 -28.63 11.27
N LYS A 91 -1.12 -29.39 10.33
CA LYS A 91 -0.44 -29.92 9.15
C LYS A 91 -0.28 -28.86 8.05
N GLU A 92 -1.33 -28.12 7.77
CA GLU A 92 -1.38 -27.19 6.62
C GLU A 92 -1.17 -25.72 7.02
N GLY A 93 -1.15 -25.40 8.33
CA GLY A 93 -1.04 -24.00 8.79
C GLY A 93 0.24 -23.31 8.35
N ALA A 94 1.35 -24.04 8.21
CA ALA A 94 2.60 -23.49 7.69
C ALA A 94 2.52 -23.10 6.20
N ALA A 95 1.59 -23.69 5.45
CA ALA A 95 1.34 -23.38 4.05
C ALA A 95 0.41 -22.17 3.84
N MET A 96 -0.07 -21.57 4.92
CA MET A 96 -0.92 -20.36 4.90
C MET A 96 -0.09 -19.11 5.12
N TYR A 97 -0.15 -18.19 4.16
CA TYR A 97 0.42 -16.85 4.26
C TYR A 97 -0.70 -15.85 4.45
N ILE A 98 -0.76 -15.25 5.63
CA ILE A 98 -1.83 -14.35 6.05
C ILE A 98 -1.29 -12.93 6.12
N LEU A 99 -1.96 -12.00 5.44
CA LEU A 99 -1.64 -10.59 5.41
C LEU A 99 -2.83 -9.78 5.95
N ASN A 100 -2.64 -9.15 7.09
CA ASN A 100 -3.64 -8.22 7.63
C ASN A 100 -3.42 -6.85 6.98
N LEU A 101 -4.40 -6.43 6.19
CA LEU A 101 -4.35 -5.16 5.46
C LEU A 101 -4.98 -4.05 6.30
N GLN A 102 -4.47 -2.82 6.15
CA GLN A 102 -4.98 -1.64 6.84
C GLN A 102 -4.97 -0.40 5.94
N GLY A 103 -5.83 0.57 6.30
CA GLY A 103 -5.88 1.88 5.66
C GLY A 103 -6.56 1.86 4.29
N TYR A 104 -6.26 2.86 3.47
CA TYR A 104 -6.87 3.04 2.16
C TYR A 104 -6.01 2.40 1.07
N LEU A 105 -6.61 1.55 0.23
CA LEU A 105 -5.93 0.91 -0.88
C LEU A 105 -6.11 1.73 -2.17
N PHE A 106 -4.99 2.03 -2.81
CA PHE A 106 -4.93 2.67 -4.12
C PHE A 106 -3.76 2.07 -4.93
N PHE A 107 -3.58 2.50 -6.17
CA PHE A 107 -2.58 1.93 -7.07
C PHE A 107 -1.20 1.71 -6.42
N GLY A 108 -0.67 2.73 -5.72
CA GLY A 108 0.67 2.65 -5.13
C GLY A 108 0.78 1.61 -4.03
N THR A 109 -0.16 1.62 -3.06
CA THR A 109 -0.16 0.68 -1.93
C THR A 109 -0.51 -0.74 -2.38
N ALA A 110 -1.43 -0.89 -3.32
CA ALA A 110 -1.79 -2.20 -3.88
C ALA A 110 -0.65 -2.82 -4.71
N ASN A 111 0.16 -1.99 -5.39
CA ASN A 111 1.36 -2.47 -6.08
C ASN A 111 2.43 -2.96 -5.09
N ASN A 112 2.60 -2.30 -3.95
CA ASN A 112 3.50 -2.78 -2.90
C ASN A 112 3.06 -4.15 -2.36
N LEU A 113 1.75 -4.36 -2.19
CA LEU A 113 1.20 -5.66 -1.82
C LEU A 113 1.53 -6.72 -2.87
N LEU A 114 1.34 -6.41 -4.16
CA LEU A 114 1.69 -7.30 -5.27
C LEU A 114 3.16 -7.71 -5.21
N GLU A 115 4.07 -6.76 -5.06
CA GLU A 115 5.51 -7.06 -5.00
C GLU A 115 5.87 -7.90 -3.77
N ARG A 116 5.24 -7.64 -2.62
CA ARG A 116 5.41 -8.44 -1.41
C ARG A 116 4.96 -9.88 -1.59
N VAL A 117 3.79 -10.10 -2.20
CA VAL A 117 3.28 -11.45 -2.52
C VAL A 117 4.22 -12.15 -3.50
N LYS A 118 4.66 -11.47 -4.57
CA LYS A 118 5.64 -12.03 -5.54
C LYS A 118 6.94 -12.45 -4.87
N GLN A 119 7.52 -11.60 -4.03
CA GLN A 119 8.75 -11.92 -3.32
C GLN A 119 8.57 -13.14 -2.42
N LYS A 120 7.46 -13.22 -1.71
CA LYS A 120 7.16 -14.35 -0.84
C LYS A 120 7.02 -15.66 -1.61
N ILE A 121 6.32 -15.64 -2.74
CA ILE A 121 6.17 -16.79 -3.63
C ILE A 121 7.54 -17.21 -4.19
N LYS A 122 8.34 -16.25 -4.67
CA LYS A 122 9.68 -16.53 -5.21
C LYS A 122 10.61 -17.24 -4.21
N HIS A 123 10.54 -16.84 -2.94
CA HIS A 123 11.41 -17.41 -1.90
C HIS A 123 10.87 -18.70 -1.27
N LYS A 124 9.56 -18.96 -1.31
CA LYS A 124 8.89 -20.07 -0.61
C LYS A 124 7.79 -20.74 -1.44
N SER A 125 7.89 -20.76 -2.76
CA SER A 125 6.83 -21.28 -3.65
C SER A 125 6.35 -22.69 -3.29
N ASN A 126 7.28 -23.59 -2.92
CA ASN A 126 6.93 -24.97 -2.57
C ASN A 126 6.29 -25.13 -1.18
N GLN A 127 6.22 -24.10 -0.37
CA GLN A 127 5.70 -24.16 1.00
C GLN A 127 4.34 -23.47 1.15
N ILE A 128 3.99 -22.51 0.27
CA ILE A 128 2.77 -21.73 0.36
C ILE A 128 1.72 -22.32 -0.58
N LYS A 129 0.56 -22.66 -0.04
CA LYS A 129 -0.61 -23.11 -0.80
C LYS A 129 -1.75 -22.09 -0.78
N TYR A 130 -1.77 -21.25 0.25
CA TYR A 130 -2.88 -20.32 0.52
C TYR A 130 -2.34 -18.95 0.85
N VAL A 131 -2.86 -17.93 0.19
CA VAL A 131 -2.68 -16.51 0.54
C VAL A 131 -4.01 -15.99 1.06
N ILE A 132 -4.01 -15.46 2.27
CA ILE A 132 -5.21 -14.91 2.93
C ILE A 132 -4.98 -13.43 3.14
N LEU A 133 -5.85 -12.60 2.58
CA LEU A 133 -5.82 -11.16 2.70
C LEU A 133 -7.00 -10.73 3.60
N ASP A 134 -6.70 -10.25 4.80
CA ASP A 134 -7.69 -9.79 5.77
C ASP A 134 -7.93 -8.29 5.60
N PHE A 135 -9.17 -7.91 5.24
CA PHE A 135 -9.59 -6.55 4.97
C PHE A 135 -10.22 -5.84 6.15
N ARG A 136 -10.22 -6.44 7.35
CA ARG A 136 -10.89 -5.91 8.54
C ARG A 136 -10.57 -4.45 8.85
N LEU A 137 -9.33 -4.02 8.63
CA LEU A 137 -8.86 -2.66 8.90
C LEU A 137 -8.70 -1.81 7.63
N VAL A 138 -9.21 -2.28 6.50
CA VAL A 138 -9.23 -1.52 5.25
C VAL A 138 -10.37 -0.52 5.33
N THR A 139 -10.05 0.76 5.13
CA THR A 139 -11.01 1.87 5.21
C THR A 139 -11.68 2.19 3.88
N GLY A 140 -11.14 1.67 2.78
CA GLY A 140 -11.68 1.83 1.44
C GLY A 140 -10.65 1.50 0.36
N LEU A 141 -11.11 1.49 -0.89
CA LEU A 141 -10.25 1.27 -2.05
C LEU A 141 -10.72 2.11 -3.25
N ASP A 142 -9.79 2.42 -4.15
CA ASP A 142 -10.14 3.05 -5.42
C ASP A 142 -10.16 2.04 -6.59
N SER A 143 -10.66 2.48 -7.74
CA SER A 143 -10.79 1.64 -8.93
C SER A 143 -9.45 1.12 -9.47
N SER A 144 -8.34 1.79 -9.19
CA SER A 144 -7.00 1.39 -9.66
C SER A 144 -6.48 0.11 -9.00
N VAL A 145 -7.01 -0.23 -7.82
CA VAL A 145 -6.67 -1.43 -7.04
C VAL A 145 -6.97 -2.71 -7.81
N THR A 146 -8.03 -2.73 -8.61
CA THR A 146 -8.46 -3.87 -9.41
C THR A 146 -7.33 -4.45 -10.26
N LEU A 147 -6.57 -3.57 -10.92
CA LEU A 147 -5.44 -4.02 -11.76
C LEU A 147 -4.36 -4.74 -10.96
N SER A 148 -4.03 -4.24 -9.78
CA SER A 148 -3.03 -4.85 -8.90
C SER A 148 -3.51 -6.21 -8.38
N PHE A 149 -4.80 -6.33 -8.00
CA PHE A 149 -5.38 -7.60 -7.56
C PHE A 149 -5.51 -8.62 -8.68
N THR A 150 -5.82 -8.19 -9.91
CA THR A 150 -5.78 -9.06 -11.10
C THR A 150 -4.38 -9.65 -11.29
N LYS A 151 -3.34 -8.84 -11.14
CA LYS A 151 -1.95 -9.31 -11.21
C LYS A 151 -1.57 -10.24 -10.05
N ILE A 152 -2.04 -9.95 -8.82
CA ILE A 152 -1.85 -10.85 -7.67
C ILE A 152 -2.49 -12.20 -7.97
N HIS A 153 -3.73 -12.22 -8.44
CA HIS A 153 -4.43 -13.43 -8.82
C HIS A 153 -3.68 -14.22 -9.89
N GLN A 154 -3.22 -13.55 -10.95
CA GLN A 154 -2.45 -14.19 -12.01
C GLN A 154 -1.18 -14.87 -11.47
N VAL A 155 -0.36 -14.14 -10.70
CA VAL A 155 0.90 -14.67 -10.14
C VAL A 155 0.66 -15.84 -9.18
N THR A 156 -0.39 -15.77 -8.38
CA THR A 156 -0.73 -16.87 -7.45
C THR A 156 -1.31 -18.08 -8.16
N SER A 157 -2.15 -17.87 -9.18
CA SER A 157 -2.73 -18.94 -10.01
C SER A 157 -1.64 -19.69 -10.78
N GLU A 158 -0.68 -18.97 -11.39
CA GLU A 158 0.49 -19.58 -12.06
C GLU A 158 1.34 -20.41 -11.10
N ALA A 159 1.38 -20.06 -9.82
CA ALA A 159 2.07 -20.81 -8.77
C ALA A 159 1.21 -21.92 -8.12
N GLY A 160 -0.05 -22.12 -8.53
CA GLY A 160 -0.99 -23.07 -7.93
C GLY A 160 -1.44 -22.68 -6.52
N ILE A 161 -1.38 -21.40 -6.17
CA ILE A 161 -1.71 -20.86 -4.84
C ILE A 161 -3.12 -20.29 -4.86
N LYS A 162 -3.94 -20.63 -3.87
CA LYS A 162 -5.31 -20.10 -3.73
C LYS A 162 -5.33 -18.83 -2.90
N ILE A 163 -6.13 -17.85 -3.34
CA ILE A 163 -6.34 -16.58 -2.62
C ILE A 163 -7.70 -16.58 -1.92
N PHE A 164 -7.67 -16.09 -0.68
CA PHE A 164 -8.87 -15.85 0.11
C PHE A 164 -8.87 -14.39 0.59
N LEU A 165 -9.95 -13.67 0.29
CA LEU A 165 -10.22 -12.34 0.84
C LEU A 165 -11.24 -12.49 1.96
N THR A 166 -10.93 -11.96 3.14
CA THR A 166 -11.75 -12.10 4.34
C THR A 166 -12.12 -10.73 4.92
N HIS A 167 -13.23 -10.67 5.66
CA HIS A 167 -13.76 -9.47 6.31
C HIS A 167 -13.96 -8.31 5.32
N LEU A 168 -14.54 -8.63 4.16
CA LEU A 168 -14.85 -7.63 3.14
C LEU A 168 -16.13 -6.90 3.52
N ASP A 169 -16.07 -5.57 3.55
CA ASP A 169 -17.26 -4.75 3.56
C ASP A 169 -18.04 -4.90 2.25
N GLU A 170 -19.34 -4.63 2.27
CA GLU A 170 -20.23 -4.80 1.13
C GLU A 170 -19.78 -3.99 -0.09
N SER A 171 -19.33 -2.74 0.13
CA SER A 171 -18.81 -1.87 -0.92
C SER A 171 -17.54 -2.44 -1.58
N ILE A 172 -16.62 -2.98 -0.78
CA ILE A 172 -15.38 -3.60 -1.24
C ILE A 172 -15.69 -4.90 -1.97
N SER A 173 -16.61 -5.71 -1.45
CA SER A 173 -17.05 -6.96 -2.08
C SER A 173 -17.66 -6.73 -3.47
N HIS A 174 -18.49 -5.68 -3.61
CA HIS A 174 -19.10 -5.29 -4.90
C HIS A 174 -18.02 -4.92 -5.93
N HIS A 175 -17.02 -4.16 -5.51
CA HIS A 175 -15.92 -3.76 -6.37
C HIS A 175 -15.16 -4.95 -6.99
N PHE A 176 -14.88 -5.98 -6.19
CA PHE A 176 -14.21 -7.19 -6.68
C PHE A 176 -15.12 -8.08 -7.53
N LYS A 177 -16.44 -8.10 -7.28
CA LYS A 177 -17.42 -8.82 -8.10
C LYS A 177 -17.53 -8.20 -9.49
N ASP A 178 -17.60 -6.88 -9.59
CA ASP A 178 -17.67 -6.14 -10.85
C ASP A 178 -16.40 -6.35 -11.70
N ALA A 179 -15.26 -6.50 -11.06
CA ALA A 179 -13.99 -6.79 -11.70
C ALA A 179 -13.87 -8.23 -12.26
N LYS A 180 -14.92 -9.07 -12.11
CA LYS A 180 -14.95 -10.49 -12.51
C LYS A 180 -13.85 -11.36 -11.92
N LEU A 181 -13.19 -10.91 -10.86
CA LEU A 181 -12.15 -11.66 -10.16
C LEU A 181 -12.72 -12.84 -9.36
N VAL A 182 -14.00 -12.79 -9.03
CA VAL A 182 -14.69 -13.74 -8.13
C VAL A 182 -15.12 -15.04 -8.83
N ASN A 183 -15.10 -15.09 -10.16
CA ASN A 183 -15.56 -16.25 -10.92
C ASN A 183 -14.51 -17.39 -11.03
N ASP A 184 -13.33 -17.20 -10.46
CA ASP A 184 -12.28 -18.22 -10.49
C ASP A 184 -12.33 -19.10 -9.23
N LYS A 185 -12.09 -20.40 -9.41
CA LYS A 185 -12.06 -21.40 -8.32
C LYS A 185 -10.97 -21.13 -7.28
N ASP A 186 -9.93 -20.40 -7.69
CA ASP A 186 -8.76 -20.10 -6.88
C ASP A 186 -8.81 -18.73 -6.19
N PHE A 187 -9.90 -17.97 -6.40
CA PHE A 187 -10.14 -16.66 -5.79
C PHE A 187 -11.50 -16.64 -5.08
N ARG A 188 -11.49 -16.59 -3.75
CA ARG A 188 -12.71 -16.67 -2.95
C ARG A 188 -12.84 -15.49 -2.00
N LEU A 189 -14.07 -14.97 -1.90
CA LEU A 189 -14.47 -13.91 -0.97
C LEU A 189 -15.19 -14.55 0.23
N PHE A 190 -14.84 -14.06 1.41
CA PHE A 190 -15.54 -14.38 2.66
C PHE A 190 -15.89 -13.06 3.35
N PRO A 191 -17.17 -12.81 3.63
CA PRO A 191 -17.63 -11.61 4.33
C PRO A 191 -17.11 -11.54 5.75
#